data_c9b32045058ca4ce179b5c857597b124
#
_entry.id   c9b32045058ca4ce179b5c857597b124
#
_cell.length_a   1.000
_cell.length_b   1.000
_cell.length_c   1.000
_cell.angle_alpha   90.00
_cell.angle_beta   90.00
_cell.angle_gamma   90.00
#
_symmetry.space_group_name_H-M   'P 1'
#
loop_
_entity.id
_entity.type
_entity.pdbx_description
1 polymer ?
#
loop_
_entity_poly.entity_id
_entity_poly.type
_entity_poly.pdbx_seq_one_letter_code
_entity_poly.pdbx_strand_id
1 'polypeptide(L)'
;MKKKEKCKIRYILLGAMFAALLLLIVFMRFGGFSTGEAANVDELQEYALPVEALSIPEEKKIIALGEATHGNVEFQRLKLEVFKKLLEERGVRAFALEGDCGGCEAVDRYIHGGEGTAQEAAAATGFAIYRTEEMAELVSYLREYNENASAGEDVRFYGFDMQRISRTLQFLMEGCAESNIDTTELEKLAEGENLNPAYGLSAQTEILSRVKNELESSGASDKTLHYADMLLQYCELQSVPTADGGALRDGFMAENVKWIFQQEQQRGHERIFVTGHN
;
A
#
# COMPACT_ATOMS: atom_id res chain seq x y z
N MET A 1 -29.78 29.67 -50.35
CA MET A 1 -30.14 28.25 -50.06
C MET A 1 -29.04 27.47 -49.35
N LYS A 2 -27.75 27.54 -49.73
CA LYS A 2 -26.65 26.73 -49.16
C LYS A 2 -26.36 26.89 -47.64
N LYS A 3 -26.68 28.02 -47.02
CA LYS A 3 -26.39 28.26 -45.58
C LYS A 3 -27.37 27.57 -44.63
N LYS A 4 -28.64 27.44 -45.01
CA LYS A 4 -29.68 26.74 -44.22
C LYS A 4 -29.51 25.22 -44.24
N GLU A 5 -29.02 24.64 -45.31
CA GLU A 5 -28.76 23.20 -45.41
C GLU A 5 -27.57 22.78 -44.56
N LYS A 6 -26.47 23.56 -44.55
CA LYS A 6 -25.31 23.31 -43.69
C LYS A 6 -25.68 23.36 -42.20
N CYS A 7 -26.61 24.22 -41.82
CA CYS A 7 -27.09 24.32 -40.44
C CYS A 7 -27.90 23.08 -40.04
N LYS A 8 -28.79 22.60 -40.91
CA LYS A 8 -29.59 21.37 -40.66
C LYS A 8 -28.69 20.13 -40.53
N ILE A 9 -27.67 19.99 -41.38
CA ILE A 9 -26.71 18.86 -41.30
C ILE A 9 -25.95 18.89 -39.99
N ARG A 10 -25.55 20.06 -39.48
CA ARG A 10 -24.89 20.20 -38.19
C ARG A 10 -25.76 19.72 -37.02
N TYR A 11 -27.04 20.07 -37.00
CA TYR A 11 -27.98 19.63 -35.96
C TYR A 11 -28.28 18.13 -36.04
N ILE A 12 -28.33 17.56 -37.23
CA ILE A 12 -28.49 16.11 -37.43
C ILE A 12 -27.24 15.37 -36.90
N LEU A 13 -26.04 15.86 -37.21
CA LEU A 13 -24.78 15.26 -36.71
C LEU A 13 -24.61 15.38 -35.19
N LEU A 14 -25.00 16.53 -34.61
CA LEU A 14 -25.03 16.72 -33.16
C LEU A 14 -26.03 15.78 -32.47
N GLY A 15 -27.23 15.63 -33.05
CA GLY A 15 -28.25 14.69 -32.56
C GLY A 15 -27.77 13.22 -32.63
N ALA A 16 -27.13 12.85 -33.73
CA ALA A 16 -26.57 11.50 -33.89
C ALA A 16 -25.41 11.23 -32.91
N MET A 17 -24.52 12.20 -32.69
CA MET A 17 -23.49 12.09 -31.67
C MET A 17 -24.03 11.96 -30.25
N PHE A 18 -25.07 12.74 -29.93
CA PHE A 18 -25.73 12.67 -28.62
C PHE A 18 -26.43 11.32 -28.41
N ALA A 19 -27.10 10.80 -29.44
CA ALA A 19 -27.73 9.49 -29.43
C ALA A 19 -26.69 8.36 -29.29
N ALA A 20 -25.55 8.46 -29.99
CA ALA A 20 -24.43 7.50 -29.87
C ALA A 20 -23.82 7.53 -28.49
N LEU A 21 -23.63 8.72 -27.89
CA LEU A 21 -23.12 8.88 -26.53
C LEU A 21 -24.08 8.31 -25.48
N LEU A 22 -25.41 8.54 -25.66
CA LEU A 22 -26.45 7.95 -24.82
C LEU A 22 -26.46 6.41 -24.94
N LEU A 23 -26.35 5.88 -26.14
CA LEU A 23 -26.24 4.44 -26.36
C LEU A 23 -24.96 3.86 -25.75
N LEU A 24 -23.84 4.57 -25.81
CA LEU A 24 -22.58 4.16 -25.17
C LEU A 24 -22.72 4.17 -23.65
N ILE A 25 -23.36 5.19 -23.07
CA ILE A 25 -23.62 5.27 -21.62
C ILE A 25 -24.58 4.15 -21.18
N VAL A 26 -25.64 3.88 -21.96
CA VAL A 26 -26.56 2.76 -21.69
C VAL A 26 -25.83 1.43 -21.84
N PHE A 27 -25.00 1.27 -22.87
CA PHE A 27 -24.18 0.07 -23.05
C PHE A 27 -23.16 -0.13 -21.93
N MET A 28 -22.49 0.94 -21.47
CA MET A 28 -21.57 0.86 -20.32
C MET A 28 -22.32 0.61 -18.99
N ARG A 29 -23.57 1.03 -18.87
CA ARG A 29 -24.34 0.87 -17.63
C ARG A 29 -25.21 -0.41 -17.60
N PHE A 30 -25.58 -0.95 -18.76
CA PHE A 30 -26.47 -2.10 -18.90
C PHE A 30 -25.96 -3.17 -19.87
N GLY A 31 -24.92 -2.88 -20.65
CA GLY A 31 -24.38 -3.74 -21.70
C GLY A 31 -23.11 -4.43 -21.30
N GLY A 32 -23.22 -5.69 -20.96
CA GLY A 32 -22.20 -6.67 -21.33
C GLY A 32 -21.01 -6.87 -20.44
N PHE A 33 -21.13 -6.73 -19.14
CA PHE A 33 -20.46 -7.76 -18.34
C PHE A 33 -21.48 -8.89 -18.23
N SER A 34 -21.20 -10.01 -18.89
CA SER A 34 -21.80 -11.26 -18.55
C SER A 34 -21.63 -11.43 -17.05
N THR A 35 -22.65 -11.10 -16.29
CA THR A 35 -22.77 -11.62 -14.94
C THR A 35 -22.83 -13.12 -15.15
N GLY A 36 -21.74 -13.81 -14.91
CA GLY A 36 -21.80 -15.24 -14.65
C GLY A 36 -23.00 -15.47 -13.76
N GLU A 37 -23.72 -16.57 -13.93
CA GLU A 37 -24.87 -16.89 -13.09
C GLU A 37 -24.55 -16.47 -11.66
N ALA A 38 -25.41 -15.62 -11.09
CA ALA A 38 -25.18 -15.15 -9.72
C ALA A 38 -25.03 -16.40 -8.86
N ALA A 39 -23.86 -16.56 -8.23
CA ALA A 39 -23.61 -17.72 -7.39
C ALA A 39 -24.78 -17.84 -6.41
N ASN A 40 -25.36 -19.02 -6.31
CA ASN A 40 -26.46 -19.24 -5.39
C ASN A 40 -25.93 -19.05 -3.97
N VAL A 41 -26.32 -17.96 -3.32
CA VAL A 41 -25.84 -17.60 -1.98
C VAL A 41 -26.13 -18.72 -0.98
N ASP A 42 -27.23 -19.43 -1.13
CA ASP A 42 -27.60 -20.55 -0.26
C ASP A 42 -26.62 -21.74 -0.44
N GLU A 43 -26.15 -22.00 -1.65
CA GLU A 43 -25.11 -23.00 -1.89
C GLU A 43 -23.77 -22.58 -1.33
N LEU A 44 -23.40 -21.29 -1.43
CA LEU A 44 -22.15 -20.79 -0.85
C LEU A 44 -22.16 -20.88 0.68
N GLN A 45 -23.31 -20.66 1.33
CA GLN A 45 -23.44 -20.78 2.79
C GLN A 45 -23.18 -22.19 3.30
N GLU A 46 -23.44 -23.22 2.51
CA GLU A 46 -23.14 -24.62 2.86
C GLU A 46 -21.63 -24.89 3.00
N TYR A 47 -20.81 -24.12 2.27
CA TYR A 47 -19.35 -24.26 2.25
C TYR A 47 -18.61 -23.15 2.99
N ALA A 48 -19.29 -22.07 3.35
CA ALA A 48 -18.69 -20.96 4.09
C ALA A 48 -18.42 -21.39 5.53
N LEU A 49 -17.17 -21.20 5.95
CA LEU A 49 -16.76 -21.45 7.32
C LEU A 49 -16.47 -20.11 8.02
N PRO A 50 -16.75 -20.00 9.32
CA PRO A 50 -16.36 -18.83 10.10
C PRO A 50 -14.84 -18.73 10.22
N VAL A 51 -14.32 -17.51 10.48
CA VAL A 51 -12.87 -17.27 10.60
C VAL A 51 -12.22 -18.15 11.68
N GLU A 52 -12.97 -18.47 12.73
CA GLU A 52 -12.51 -19.37 13.80
C GLU A 52 -12.16 -20.77 13.30
N ALA A 53 -12.79 -21.22 12.22
CA ALA A 53 -12.50 -22.49 11.57
C ALA A 53 -11.29 -22.44 10.61
N LEU A 54 -10.72 -21.26 10.36
CA LEU A 54 -9.54 -21.10 9.53
C LEU A 54 -8.36 -21.87 10.15
N SER A 55 -7.78 -22.80 9.39
CA SER A 55 -6.62 -23.57 9.79
C SER A 55 -5.43 -23.24 8.89
N ILE A 56 -4.35 -22.77 9.48
CA ILE A 56 -3.11 -22.47 8.76
C ILE A 56 -2.08 -23.57 9.12
N PRO A 57 -1.53 -24.27 8.11
CA PRO A 57 -0.49 -25.26 8.35
C PRO A 57 0.75 -24.66 9.03
N GLU A 58 1.36 -25.41 9.93
CA GLU A 58 2.48 -24.91 10.76
C GLU A 58 3.72 -24.52 9.95
N GLU A 59 3.94 -25.15 8.81
CA GLU A 59 5.09 -24.88 7.96
C GLU A 59 4.97 -23.56 7.17
N LYS A 60 3.79 -22.93 7.14
CA LYS A 60 3.59 -21.68 6.40
C LYS A 60 4.17 -20.50 7.16
N LYS A 61 5.06 -19.77 6.49
CA LYS A 61 5.78 -18.62 7.04
C LYS A 61 5.21 -17.27 6.58
N ILE A 62 4.71 -17.21 5.35
CA ILE A 62 4.03 -16.04 4.80
C ILE A 62 2.56 -16.42 4.61
N ILE A 63 1.69 -15.69 5.29
CA ILE A 63 0.24 -15.91 5.26
C ILE A 63 -0.37 -14.68 4.61
N ALA A 64 -0.96 -14.86 3.43
CA ALA A 64 -1.53 -13.76 2.66
C ALA A 64 -3.05 -13.78 2.66
N LEU A 65 -3.66 -12.62 2.84
CA LEU A 65 -5.08 -12.37 2.66
C LEU A 65 -5.26 -11.31 1.57
N GLY A 66 -5.72 -11.75 0.39
CA GLY A 66 -6.04 -10.85 -0.70
C GLY A 66 -7.45 -10.27 -0.58
N GLU A 67 -7.66 -9.06 -1.09
CA GLU A 67 -8.99 -8.49 -1.27
C GLU A 67 -9.36 -8.42 -2.75
N ALA A 68 -10.62 -8.78 -3.07
CA ALA A 68 -11.08 -8.82 -4.46
C ALA A 68 -11.43 -7.45 -5.02
N THR A 69 -11.73 -6.47 -4.18
CA THR A 69 -12.07 -5.09 -4.56
C THR A 69 -11.87 -4.15 -3.37
N HIS A 70 -11.36 -2.96 -3.65
CA HIS A 70 -11.23 -1.92 -2.66
C HIS A 70 -12.59 -1.40 -2.16
N GLY A 71 -12.63 -0.91 -0.92
CA GLY A 71 -13.76 -0.18 -0.36
C GLY A 71 -14.88 -1.04 0.23
N ASN A 72 -14.72 -2.37 0.31
CA ASN A 72 -15.65 -3.23 1.03
C ASN A 72 -15.32 -3.29 2.51
N VAL A 73 -16.29 -2.95 3.33
CA VAL A 73 -16.19 -2.96 4.80
C VAL A 73 -15.84 -4.35 5.32
N GLU A 74 -16.44 -5.39 4.73
CA GLU A 74 -16.24 -6.79 5.11
C GLU A 74 -14.79 -7.22 4.95
N PHE A 75 -14.13 -6.82 3.86
CA PHE A 75 -12.72 -7.14 3.65
C PHE A 75 -11.81 -6.40 4.66
N GLN A 76 -12.15 -5.17 5.00
CA GLN A 76 -11.38 -4.44 6.02
C GLN A 76 -11.51 -5.08 7.41
N ARG A 77 -12.72 -5.47 7.80
CA ARG A 77 -12.98 -6.20 9.06
C ARG A 77 -12.30 -7.55 9.09
N LEU A 78 -12.35 -8.29 7.99
CA LEU A 78 -11.73 -9.60 7.87
C LEU A 78 -10.21 -9.55 8.11
N LYS A 79 -9.52 -8.48 7.72
CA LYS A 79 -8.09 -8.29 8.01
C LYS A 79 -7.81 -8.34 9.51
N LEU A 80 -8.61 -7.65 10.31
CA LEU A 80 -8.45 -7.64 11.77
C LEU A 80 -8.78 -9.00 12.38
N GLU A 81 -9.88 -9.62 11.96
CA GLU A 81 -10.32 -10.92 12.51
C GLU A 81 -9.30 -12.02 12.22
N VAL A 82 -8.83 -12.10 10.98
CA VAL A 82 -7.79 -13.07 10.60
C VAL A 82 -6.48 -12.79 11.32
N PHE A 83 -6.09 -11.51 11.42
CA PHE A 83 -4.85 -11.17 12.10
C PHE A 83 -4.87 -11.51 13.60
N LYS A 84 -5.97 -11.23 14.31
CA LYS A 84 -6.16 -11.64 15.71
C LYS A 84 -5.91 -13.13 15.90
N LYS A 85 -6.53 -13.95 15.05
CA LYS A 85 -6.35 -15.40 15.10
C LYS A 85 -4.89 -15.82 14.87
N LEU A 86 -4.21 -15.21 13.87
CA LEU A 86 -2.82 -15.51 13.59
C LEU A 86 -1.86 -15.04 14.69
N LEU A 87 -2.16 -13.91 15.31
CA LEU A 87 -1.43 -13.37 16.45
C LEU A 87 -1.47 -14.34 17.64
N GLU A 88 -2.65 -14.86 17.96
CA GLU A 88 -2.89 -15.75 19.11
C GLU A 88 -2.41 -17.18 18.86
N GLU A 89 -2.75 -17.75 17.69
CA GLU A 89 -2.54 -19.18 17.45
C GLU A 89 -1.21 -19.49 16.72
N ARG A 90 -0.63 -18.53 16.02
CA ARG A 90 0.56 -18.74 15.18
C ARG A 90 1.75 -17.87 15.54
N GLY A 91 1.61 -16.98 16.51
CA GLY A 91 2.69 -16.09 16.94
C GLY A 91 3.12 -15.11 15.85
N VAL A 92 2.21 -14.71 14.94
CA VAL A 92 2.49 -13.68 13.94
C VAL A 92 2.62 -12.34 14.64
N ARG A 93 3.71 -11.60 14.37
CA ARG A 93 3.99 -10.29 14.98
C ARG A 93 4.21 -9.19 13.93
N ALA A 94 3.95 -9.48 12.66
CA ALA A 94 4.04 -8.52 11.58
C ALA A 94 2.74 -8.43 10.78
N PHE A 95 2.22 -7.22 10.66
CA PHE A 95 1.13 -6.86 9.77
C PHE A 95 1.73 -6.08 8.59
N ALA A 96 1.83 -6.70 7.42
CA ALA A 96 2.33 -6.07 6.19
C ALA A 96 1.15 -5.71 5.27
N LEU A 97 1.03 -4.44 4.95
CA LEU A 97 -0.04 -3.87 4.13
C LEU A 97 0.48 -3.44 2.76
N GLU A 98 -0.30 -3.63 1.70
CA GLU A 98 -0.12 -2.91 0.43
C GLU A 98 -0.42 -1.42 0.66
N GLY A 99 0.47 -0.77 1.35
CA GLY A 99 0.41 0.62 1.75
C GLY A 99 1.77 1.27 1.57
N ASP A 100 1.80 2.60 1.57
CA ASP A 100 3.04 3.36 1.49
C ASP A 100 4.00 2.98 2.62
N CYS A 101 5.26 2.69 2.28
CA CYS A 101 6.27 2.32 3.25
C CYS A 101 6.39 3.34 4.40
N GLY A 102 6.63 4.60 4.08
CA GLY A 102 6.73 5.65 5.08
C GLY A 102 5.39 5.94 5.78
N GLY A 103 4.28 5.81 5.09
CA GLY A 103 2.96 5.92 5.69
C GLY A 103 2.70 4.84 6.73
N CYS A 104 3.05 3.60 6.43
CA CYS A 104 2.93 2.48 7.36
C CYS A 104 3.95 2.55 8.51
N GLU A 105 5.14 3.12 8.28
CA GLU A 105 6.07 3.46 9.37
C GLU A 105 5.47 4.45 10.35
N ALA A 106 4.70 5.44 9.89
CA ALA A 106 3.99 6.34 10.80
C ALA A 106 2.92 5.60 11.62
N VAL A 107 2.26 4.58 11.03
CA VAL A 107 1.37 3.68 11.77
C VAL A 107 2.15 2.87 12.79
N ASP A 108 3.30 2.30 12.42
CA ASP A 108 4.16 1.53 13.34
C ASP A 108 4.58 2.38 14.55
N ARG A 109 5.00 3.62 14.33
CA ARG A 109 5.33 4.55 15.41
C ARG A 109 4.12 4.85 16.30
N TYR A 110 2.93 5.03 15.72
CA TYR A 110 1.70 5.26 16.49
C TYR A 110 1.36 4.07 17.40
N ILE A 111 1.41 2.84 16.89
CA ILE A 111 1.09 1.65 17.68
C ILE A 111 2.15 1.32 18.75
N HIS A 112 3.31 2.01 18.71
CA HIS A 112 4.36 1.97 19.72
C HIS A 112 4.37 3.21 20.64
N GLY A 113 3.23 3.87 20.80
CA GLY A 113 3.07 4.98 21.74
C GLY A 113 3.27 6.37 21.14
N GLY A 114 3.41 6.50 19.81
CA GLY A 114 3.47 7.80 19.13
C GLY A 114 2.20 8.62 19.33
N GLU A 115 2.34 9.93 19.13
CA GLU A 115 1.23 10.88 19.27
C GLU A 115 0.20 10.75 18.15
N GLY A 116 -1.00 11.31 18.36
CA GLY A 116 -2.09 11.34 17.39
C GLY A 116 -3.24 10.41 17.72
N THR A 117 -4.07 10.15 16.72
CA THR A 117 -5.26 9.29 16.80
C THR A 117 -5.14 8.09 15.85
N ALA A 118 -5.91 7.04 16.09
CA ALA A 118 -5.97 5.90 15.20
C ALA A 118 -6.46 6.27 13.78
N GLN A 119 -7.36 7.24 13.68
CA GLN A 119 -7.85 7.77 12.40
C GLN A 119 -6.74 8.48 11.63
N GLU A 120 -5.92 9.28 12.30
CA GLU A 120 -4.76 9.94 11.67
C GLU A 120 -3.71 8.93 11.23
N ALA A 121 -3.45 7.91 12.05
CA ALA A 121 -2.54 6.82 11.70
C ALA A 121 -3.07 5.99 10.51
N ALA A 122 -4.35 5.62 10.50
CA ALA A 122 -4.98 4.96 9.36
C ALA A 122 -4.88 5.80 8.07
N ALA A 123 -5.10 7.13 8.17
CA ALA A 123 -4.95 8.04 7.04
C ALA A 123 -3.48 8.18 6.56
N ALA A 124 -2.52 7.91 7.44
CA ALA A 124 -1.09 8.01 7.13
C ALA A 124 -0.60 6.91 6.16
N THR A 125 -1.31 5.78 6.03
CA THR A 125 -0.95 4.65 5.13
C THR A 125 -0.79 5.04 3.65
N GLY A 126 -1.17 6.26 3.27
CA GLY A 126 -0.92 6.87 1.97
C GLY A 126 -2.09 6.75 0.98
N PHE A 127 -3.00 5.78 1.15
CA PHE A 127 -4.10 5.53 0.23
C PHE A 127 -5.46 5.83 0.84
N ALA A 128 -6.33 6.49 0.07
CA ALA A 128 -7.68 6.87 0.53
C ALA A 128 -8.56 5.68 0.91
N ILE A 129 -8.30 4.51 0.32
CA ILE A 129 -9.01 3.25 0.59
C ILE A 129 -8.83 2.74 2.03
N TYR A 130 -7.80 3.19 2.73
CA TYR A 130 -7.52 2.84 4.13
C TYR A 130 -7.95 3.93 5.12
N ARG A 131 -8.54 5.04 4.66
CA ARG A 131 -9.11 6.09 5.53
C ARG A 131 -10.50 5.71 6.01
N THR A 132 -10.62 4.58 6.69
CA THR A 132 -11.87 3.98 7.11
C THR A 132 -11.89 3.77 8.63
N GLU A 133 -13.09 3.61 9.19
CA GLU A 133 -13.27 3.29 10.60
C GLU A 133 -12.67 1.92 10.93
N GLU A 134 -12.80 0.94 10.04
CA GLU A 134 -12.27 -0.41 10.21
C GLU A 134 -10.73 -0.43 10.27
N MET A 135 -10.06 0.38 9.45
CA MET A 135 -8.60 0.50 9.53
C MET A 135 -8.19 1.20 10.84
N ALA A 136 -8.93 2.21 11.28
CA ALA A 136 -8.68 2.86 12.57
C ALA A 136 -8.92 1.90 13.74
N GLU A 137 -9.95 1.04 13.67
CA GLU A 137 -10.18 -0.02 14.66
C GLU A 137 -9.01 -1.02 14.71
N LEU A 138 -8.53 -1.47 13.54
CA LEU A 138 -7.35 -2.34 13.46
C LEU A 138 -6.13 -1.68 14.11
N VAL A 139 -5.83 -0.43 13.78
CA VAL A 139 -4.70 0.31 14.33
C VAL A 139 -4.83 0.53 15.83
N SER A 140 -6.05 0.83 16.33
CA SER A 140 -6.33 0.93 17.76
C SER A 140 -6.08 -0.38 18.49
N TYR A 141 -6.54 -1.50 17.92
CA TYR A 141 -6.31 -2.83 18.48
C TYR A 141 -4.81 -3.16 18.57
N LEU A 142 -4.04 -2.86 17.51
CA LEU A 142 -2.60 -3.12 17.52
C LEU A 142 -1.87 -2.27 18.57
N ARG A 143 -2.28 -1.02 18.77
CA ARG A 143 -1.74 -0.17 19.83
C ARG A 143 -2.04 -0.75 21.22
N GLU A 144 -3.30 -1.09 21.50
CA GLU A 144 -3.69 -1.70 22.77
C GLU A 144 -2.95 -3.01 23.04
N TYR A 145 -2.76 -3.84 22.00
CA TYR A 145 -1.96 -5.05 22.10
C TYR A 145 -0.51 -4.73 22.48
N ASN A 146 0.14 -3.78 21.79
CA ASN A 146 1.54 -3.43 22.03
C ASN A 146 1.76 -2.80 23.41
N GLU A 147 0.80 -2.03 23.94
CA GLU A 147 0.85 -1.47 25.31
C GLU A 147 0.92 -2.57 26.38
N ASN A 148 0.42 -3.77 26.10
CA ASN A 148 0.39 -4.91 27.00
C ASN A 148 1.36 -6.04 26.59
N ALA A 149 2.06 -5.92 25.48
CA ALA A 149 2.96 -6.95 24.98
C ALA A 149 4.21 -7.08 25.84
N SER A 150 4.68 -8.31 26.01
CA SER A 150 6.01 -8.56 26.59
C SER A 150 7.11 -8.06 25.67
N ALA A 151 8.30 -7.83 26.21
CA ALA A 151 9.44 -7.38 25.43
C ALA A 151 9.73 -8.34 24.26
N GLY A 152 9.77 -7.82 23.05
CA GLY A 152 9.99 -8.56 21.82
C GLY A 152 8.74 -9.23 21.21
N GLU A 153 7.58 -9.16 21.88
CA GLU A 153 6.32 -9.72 21.40
C GLU A 153 5.39 -8.65 20.81
N ASP A 154 5.88 -7.42 20.66
CA ASP A 154 5.16 -6.32 20.03
C ASP A 154 4.93 -6.58 18.53
N VAL A 155 3.78 -6.17 18.04
CA VAL A 155 3.42 -6.24 16.62
C VAL A 155 4.03 -5.07 15.88
N ARG A 156 4.63 -5.35 14.73
CA ARG A 156 5.11 -4.35 13.77
C ARG A 156 4.14 -4.16 12.63
N PHE A 157 4.03 -2.92 12.16
CA PHE A 157 3.21 -2.55 11.02
C PHE A 157 4.09 -2.08 9.86
N TYR A 158 4.02 -2.78 8.73
CA TYR A 158 4.86 -2.53 7.55
C TYR A 158 4.04 -2.15 6.34
N GLY A 159 4.59 -1.25 5.50
CA GLY A 159 4.13 -1.01 4.14
C GLY A 159 5.14 -1.56 3.13
N PHE A 160 4.65 -2.18 2.07
CA PHE A 160 5.54 -2.74 1.05
C PHE A 160 5.40 -2.06 -0.33
N ASP A 161 4.59 -1.00 -0.45
CA ASP A 161 4.42 -0.24 -1.69
C ASP A 161 5.27 1.04 -1.69
N MET A 162 5.77 1.41 -2.88
CA MET A 162 6.63 2.57 -3.10
C MET A 162 5.96 3.71 -3.87
N GLN A 163 4.66 3.67 -4.12
CA GLN A 163 3.98 4.67 -4.96
C GLN A 163 3.84 6.05 -4.32
N ARG A 164 3.90 6.16 -3.02
CA ARG A 164 3.88 7.40 -2.23
C ARG A 164 5.21 7.52 -1.51
N ILE A 165 5.81 8.70 -1.52
CA ILE A 165 7.22 8.80 -1.11
C ILE A 165 7.52 9.91 -0.10
N SER A 166 6.59 10.83 0.15
CA SER A 166 6.86 11.99 1.00
C SER A 166 7.27 11.62 2.42
N ARG A 167 6.58 10.65 3.02
CA ARG A 167 6.93 10.15 4.35
C ARG A 167 8.17 9.28 4.34
N THR A 168 8.35 8.45 3.32
CA THR A 168 9.57 7.65 3.14
C THR A 168 10.80 8.54 3.04
N LEU A 169 10.71 9.66 2.29
CA LEU A 169 11.79 10.65 2.19
C LEU A 169 12.04 11.35 3.54
N GLN A 170 10.99 11.68 4.28
CA GLN A 170 11.13 12.24 5.64
C GLN A 170 11.89 11.27 6.55
N PHE A 171 11.50 9.99 6.59
CA PHE A 171 12.18 9.01 7.43
C PHE A 171 13.60 8.68 6.97
N LEU A 172 13.86 8.75 5.66
CA LEU A 172 15.24 8.69 5.16
C LEU A 172 16.07 9.86 5.70
N MET A 173 15.55 11.09 5.66
CA MET A 173 16.26 12.27 6.22
C MET A 173 16.48 12.15 7.72
N GLU A 174 15.52 11.62 8.48
CA GLU A 174 15.70 11.33 9.91
C GLU A 174 16.86 10.34 10.13
N GLY A 175 16.90 9.23 9.39
CA GLY A 175 17.98 8.25 9.46
C GLY A 175 19.35 8.78 8.99
N CYS A 176 19.37 9.69 8.01
CA CYS A 176 20.57 10.42 7.61
C CYS A 176 21.09 11.30 8.77
N ALA A 177 20.21 12.03 9.43
CA ALA A 177 20.58 12.87 10.57
C ALA A 177 21.15 12.03 11.74
N GLU A 178 20.54 10.89 12.05
CA GLU A 178 21.05 9.93 13.04
C GLU A 178 22.46 9.41 12.68
N SER A 179 22.74 9.28 11.39
CA SER A 179 24.01 8.82 10.84
C SER A 179 25.00 9.97 10.57
N ASN A 180 24.68 11.22 10.93
CA ASN A 180 25.43 12.45 10.65
C ASN A 180 25.72 12.67 9.15
N ILE A 181 24.77 12.30 8.28
CA ILE A 181 24.83 12.53 6.83
C ILE A 181 24.05 13.82 6.50
N ASP A 182 24.60 14.64 5.60
CA ASP A 182 23.98 15.91 5.17
C ASP A 182 22.69 15.66 4.36
N THR A 183 21.58 16.26 4.78
CA THR A 183 20.25 16.12 4.16
C THR A 183 19.92 17.22 3.16
N THR A 184 20.81 18.22 2.97
CA THR A 184 20.53 19.43 2.18
C THR A 184 20.04 19.12 0.76
N GLU A 185 20.54 18.07 0.12
CA GLU A 185 20.10 17.69 -1.21
C GLU A 185 18.79 16.90 -1.19
N LEU A 186 18.56 16.08 -0.17
CA LEU A 186 17.26 15.40 0.03
C LEU A 186 16.14 16.40 0.30
N GLU A 187 16.40 17.46 1.07
CA GLU A 187 15.43 18.54 1.31
C GLU A 187 14.99 19.23 0.02
N LYS A 188 15.92 19.39 -0.95
CA LYS A 188 15.60 19.94 -2.26
C LYS A 188 14.77 18.99 -3.13
N LEU A 189 14.85 17.70 -2.87
CA LEU A 189 14.01 16.69 -3.55
C LEU A 189 12.58 16.66 -3.00
N ALA A 190 12.31 17.19 -1.82
CA ALA A 190 10.99 17.20 -1.23
C ALA A 190 10.09 18.24 -1.88
N GLU A 191 8.97 17.84 -2.49
CA GLU A 191 7.93 18.73 -2.99
C GLU A 191 6.54 18.09 -2.84
N GLY A 192 5.84 18.45 -1.76
CA GLY A 192 4.51 17.90 -1.46
C GLY A 192 4.53 16.38 -1.27
N GLU A 193 3.75 15.67 -2.07
CA GLU A 193 3.66 14.20 -2.02
C GLU A 193 4.58 13.47 -3.00
N ASN A 194 5.38 14.20 -3.79
CA ASN A 194 6.24 13.66 -4.84
C ASN A 194 7.67 14.19 -4.71
N LEU A 195 8.59 13.60 -5.46
CA LEU A 195 9.90 14.21 -5.65
C LEU A 195 9.79 15.45 -6.55
N ASN A 196 10.61 16.45 -6.25
CA ASN A 196 10.60 17.74 -6.94
C ASN A 196 10.89 17.56 -8.45
N PRO A 197 9.91 17.83 -9.35
CA PRO A 197 10.06 17.65 -10.78
C PRO A 197 11.08 18.59 -11.42
N ALA A 198 11.52 19.65 -10.72
CA ALA A 198 12.63 20.48 -11.17
C ALA A 198 13.95 19.69 -11.30
N TYR A 199 14.07 18.60 -10.53
CA TYR A 199 15.13 17.62 -10.68
C TYR A 199 14.63 16.53 -11.62
N GLY A 200 15.26 16.38 -12.78
CA GLY A 200 14.97 15.25 -13.68
C GLY A 200 15.23 13.91 -12.96
N LEU A 201 14.55 12.86 -13.41
CA LEU A 201 14.60 11.52 -12.80
C LEU A 201 16.03 10.99 -12.60
N SER A 202 16.94 11.25 -13.58
CA SER A 202 18.36 10.86 -13.46
C SER A 202 19.06 11.53 -12.28
N ALA A 203 18.81 12.83 -12.05
CA ALA A 203 19.41 13.56 -10.93
C ALA A 203 18.84 13.09 -9.58
N GLN A 204 17.53 12.80 -9.52
CA GLN A 204 16.91 12.23 -8.32
C GLN A 204 17.56 10.88 -7.98
N THR A 205 17.69 9.99 -8.96
CA THR A 205 18.34 8.68 -8.78
C THR A 205 19.80 8.81 -8.34
N GLU A 206 20.56 9.76 -8.92
CA GLU A 206 21.95 10.00 -8.55
C GLU A 206 22.10 10.46 -7.10
N ILE A 207 21.29 11.44 -6.67
CA ILE A 207 21.28 11.92 -5.29
C ILE A 207 20.96 10.78 -4.31
N LEU A 208 19.87 10.04 -4.56
CA LEU A 208 19.44 8.93 -3.71
C LEU A 208 20.48 7.82 -3.64
N SER A 209 21.10 7.46 -4.77
CA SER A 209 22.15 6.43 -4.82
C SER A 209 23.40 6.85 -4.02
N ARG A 210 23.79 8.12 -4.12
CA ARG A 210 24.91 8.64 -3.36
C ARG A 210 24.61 8.60 -1.85
N VAL A 211 23.44 9.11 -1.43
CA VAL A 211 23.02 9.08 -0.02
C VAL A 211 22.99 7.64 0.51
N LYS A 212 22.48 6.69 -0.27
CA LYS A 212 22.48 5.28 0.10
C LYS A 212 23.89 4.75 0.34
N ASN A 213 24.84 5.04 -0.56
CA ASN A 213 26.25 4.62 -0.40
C ASN A 213 26.91 5.24 0.85
N GLU A 214 26.58 6.49 1.17
CA GLU A 214 27.05 7.14 2.40
C GLU A 214 26.46 6.47 3.65
N LEU A 215 25.17 6.12 3.64
CA LEU A 215 24.49 5.37 4.71
C LEU A 215 25.11 3.98 4.91
N GLU A 216 25.35 3.24 3.83
CA GLU A 216 26.04 1.94 3.89
C GLU A 216 27.45 2.09 4.54
N SER A 217 28.18 3.11 4.14
CA SER A 217 29.53 3.39 4.64
C SER A 217 29.53 3.81 6.10
N SER A 218 28.47 4.45 6.58
CA SER A 218 28.32 4.88 7.98
C SER A 218 27.85 3.75 8.91
N GLY A 219 27.39 2.62 8.36
CA GLY A 219 26.77 1.55 9.14
C GLY A 219 25.36 1.91 9.63
N ALA A 220 24.62 2.70 8.85
CA ALA A 220 23.24 3.03 9.14
C ALA A 220 22.36 1.76 9.28
N SER A 221 21.19 1.92 9.91
CA SER A 221 20.29 0.79 10.14
C SER A 221 19.74 0.22 8.81
N ASP A 222 19.47 -1.09 8.79
CA ASP A 222 18.82 -1.75 7.66
C ASP A 222 17.51 -1.06 7.25
N LYS A 223 16.79 -0.51 8.24
CA LYS A 223 15.55 0.23 8.03
C LYS A 223 15.78 1.54 7.28
N THR A 224 16.83 2.30 7.64
CA THR A 224 17.20 3.54 6.94
C THR A 224 17.63 3.25 5.51
N LEU A 225 18.41 2.20 5.29
CA LEU A 225 18.81 1.74 3.95
C LEU A 225 17.60 1.33 3.12
N HIS A 226 16.63 0.67 3.73
CA HIS A 226 15.39 0.28 3.04
C HIS A 226 14.57 1.48 2.59
N TYR A 227 14.52 2.58 3.34
CA TYR A 227 13.88 3.82 2.87
C TYR A 227 14.55 4.38 1.60
N ALA A 228 15.87 4.31 1.52
CA ALA A 228 16.60 4.71 0.30
C ALA A 228 16.25 3.77 -0.87
N ASP A 229 16.16 2.45 -0.64
CA ASP A 229 15.75 1.48 -1.65
C ASP A 229 14.33 1.74 -2.16
N MET A 230 13.39 2.03 -1.28
CA MET A 230 12.00 2.36 -1.65
C MET A 230 11.92 3.59 -2.56
N LEU A 231 12.73 4.62 -2.30
CA LEU A 231 12.79 5.82 -3.13
C LEU A 231 13.48 5.55 -4.47
N LEU A 232 14.49 4.68 -4.52
CA LEU A 232 15.12 4.24 -5.77
C LEU A 232 14.17 3.38 -6.61
N GLN A 233 13.40 2.47 -6.00
CA GLN A 233 12.34 1.71 -6.66
C GLN A 233 11.27 2.64 -7.24
N TYR A 234 10.88 3.70 -6.52
CA TYR A 234 9.98 4.72 -7.06
C TYR A 234 10.57 5.38 -8.31
N CYS A 235 11.83 5.82 -8.27
CA CYS A 235 12.49 6.41 -9.43
C CYS A 235 12.53 5.45 -10.62
N GLU A 236 12.84 4.19 -10.39
CA GLU A 236 12.87 3.18 -11.45
C GLU A 236 11.46 2.95 -12.01
N LEU A 237 10.44 2.86 -11.17
CA LEU A 237 9.04 2.74 -11.59
C LEU A 237 8.59 3.92 -12.46
N GLN A 238 9.04 5.15 -12.15
CA GLN A 238 8.76 6.34 -12.97
C GLN A 238 9.54 6.35 -14.31
N SER A 239 10.58 5.54 -14.46
CA SER A 239 11.41 5.47 -15.67
C SER A 239 10.84 4.59 -16.77
N VAL A 240 9.91 3.69 -16.44
CA VAL A 240 9.34 2.73 -17.39
C VAL A 240 7.98 3.19 -17.93
N PRO A 241 7.59 2.74 -19.14
CA PRO A 241 6.24 2.98 -19.66
C PRO A 241 5.16 2.40 -18.71
N THR A 242 4.01 3.06 -18.62
CA THR A 242 2.91 2.64 -17.76
C THR A 242 2.46 1.19 -18.01
N ALA A 243 2.58 0.71 -19.24
CA ALA A 243 2.22 -0.68 -19.57
C ALA A 243 3.12 -1.72 -18.86
N ASP A 244 4.36 -1.38 -18.58
CA ASP A 244 5.35 -2.27 -17.96
C ASP A 244 5.43 -2.05 -16.44
N GLY A 245 4.93 -0.91 -15.96
CA GLY A 245 5.03 -0.48 -14.57
C GLY A 245 4.33 -1.42 -13.58
N GLY A 246 3.24 -2.06 -13.97
CA GLY A 246 2.51 -2.99 -13.10
C GLY A 246 3.34 -4.20 -12.67
N ALA A 247 3.97 -4.89 -13.61
CA ALA A 247 4.81 -6.05 -13.32
C ALA A 247 6.08 -5.66 -12.55
N LEU A 248 6.67 -4.50 -12.87
CA LEU A 248 7.84 -3.98 -12.14
C LEU A 248 7.50 -3.66 -10.69
N ARG A 249 6.37 -2.96 -10.45
CA ARG A 249 5.88 -2.65 -9.10
C ARG A 249 5.62 -3.94 -8.29
N ASP A 250 4.98 -4.93 -8.89
CA ASP A 250 4.72 -6.21 -8.24
C ASP A 250 6.04 -6.92 -7.84
N GLY A 251 7.04 -6.90 -8.71
CA GLY A 251 8.38 -7.39 -8.40
C GLY A 251 9.01 -6.67 -7.19
N PHE A 252 8.95 -5.35 -7.15
CA PHE A 252 9.45 -4.57 -6.01
C PHE A 252 8.68 -4.86 -4.73
N MET A 253 7.35 -4.93 -4.79
CA MET A 253 6.54 -5.30 -3.62
C MET A 253 6.92 -6.67 -3.08
N ALA A 254 7.20 -7.65 -3.95
CA ALA A 254 7.67 -8.97 -3.53
C ALA A 254 9.04 -8.92 -2.84
N GLU A 255 9.99 -8.11 -3.33
CA GLU A 255 11.29 -7.89 -2.67
C GLU A 255 11.12 -7.20 -1.31
N ASN A 256 10.22 -6.22 -1.21
CA ASN A 256 9.93 -5.53 0.04
C ASN A 256 9.30 -6.48 1.09
N VAL A 257 8.40 -7.37 0.67
CA VAL A 257 7.84 -8.42 1.55
C VAL A 257 8.93 -9.38 2.03
N LYS A 258 9.91 -9.75 1.17
CA LYS A 258 11.06 -10.56 1.60
C LYS A 258 11.91 -9.83 2.65
N TRP A 259 12.15 -8.52 2.45
CA TRP A 259 12.87 -7.70 3.42
C TRP A 259 12.14 -7.68 4.77
N ILE A 260 10.81 -7.43 4.77
CA ILE A 260 9.98 -7.47 5.99
C ILE A 260 10.13 -8.83 6.69
N PHE A 261 10.05 -9.93 5.95
CA PHE A 261 10.20 -11.26 6.52
C PHE A 261 11.59 -11.46 7.16
N GLN A 262 12.65 -10.96 6.54
CA GLN A 262 14.01 -11.01 7.10
C GLN A 262 14.13 -10.17 8.38
N GLN A 263 13.50 -8.98 8.43
CA GLN A 263 13.47 -8.18 9.65
C GLN A 263 12.79 -8.92 10.81
N GLU A 264 11.66 -9.57 10.54
CA GLU A 264 10.97 -10.34 11.56
C GLU A 264 11.76 -11.57 12.01
N GLN A 265 12.49 -12.23 11.11
CA GLN A 265 13.40 -13.30 11.48
C GLN A 265 14.54 -12.83 12.42
N GLN A 266 15.09 -11.64 12.19
CA GLN A 266 16.09 -11.03 13.09
C GLN A 266 15.50 -10.72 14.48
N ARG A 267 14.19 -10.41 14.55
CA ARG A 267 13.45 -10.23 15.81
C ARG A 267 13.08 -11.56 16.50
N GLY A 268 13.33 -12.71 15.85
CA GLY A 268 12.99 -14.05 16.36
C GLY A 268 11.60 -14.55 15.92
N HIS A 269 10.90 -13.85 15.01
CA HIS A 269 9.60 -14.25 14.50
C HIS A 269 9.71 -14.91 13.14
N GLU A 270 9.08 -16.06 12.98
CA GLU A 270 9.20 -16.86 11.75
C GLU A 270 8.02 -16.71 10.80
N ARG A 271 7.05 -15.84 11.13
CA ARG A 271 5.82 -15.68 10.33
C ARG A 271 5.44 -14.23 10.19
N ILE A 272 4.94 -13.89 9.00
CA ILE A 272 4.36 -12.58 8.71
C ILE A 272 2.96 -12.75 8.10
N PHE A 273 2.10 -11.77 8.32
CA PHE A 273 0.81 -11.61 7.63
C PHE A 273 0.94 -10.52 6.58
N VAL A 274 0.48 -10.81 5.37
CA VAL A 274 0.53 -9.91 4.22
C VAL A 274 -0.89 -9.68 3.70
N THR A 275 -1.27 -8.44 3.43
CA THR A 275 -2.57 -8.13 2.84
C THR A 275 -2.48 -7.04 1.79
N GLY A 276 -3.19 -7.25 0.68
CA GLY A 276 -3.24 -6.36 -0.47
C GLY A 276 -4.36 -6.75 -1.43
N HIS A 277 -4.44 -6.02 -2.54
CA HIS A 277 -5.37 -6.35 -3.63
C HIS A 277 -4.86 -7.54 -4.44
N ASN A 278 -5.80 -8.37 -4.93
CA ASN A 278 -5.48 -9.52 -5.82
C ASN A 278 -5.14 -9.07 -7.24
#